data_79e28484a81230d83c65edcb67e440df
#
_entry.id   79e28484a81230d83c65edcb67e440df
#
_cell.length_a   1.000
_cell.length_b   1.000
_cell.length_c   1.000
_cell.angle_alpha   90.00
_cell.angle_beta   90.00
_cell.angle_gamma   90.00
#
_symmetry.space_group_name_H-M   'P 1'
#
loop_
_entity.id
_entity.type
_entity.pdbx_description
1 polymer ?
#
loop_
_entity_poly.entity_id
_entity_poly.type
_entity_poly.pdbx_seq_one_letter_code
_entity_poly.pdbx_strand_id
1 'polypeptide(L)'
;MTGYRNGGAAVVETLAAHGVDTVFGIPGTHNLEFYRHFRGNGIRAVTPRHEQGAGYAAEAYARVSRRSGVVVTTSGPGLTNAMTAAATAYAESQPVLMLSSGMPTGREGRDLGQLHEVKNLTGAMDQLVRWSRRVNSADEAAAAVGEAFTSFRGCRPRPVHIEVPVDVLEQPWTGEPRTATPVATPAPDRDAVRRAAELLAAAESPLIVAGGGAVDAQAELTALAEALGAPVATTVNGKGALDENHPLSVGASVRLRALQKAAAESDALLVVGSELGDSDLWDGQIRGRVVLRCDIDADQLDKNCPADHALLGDAATTLAGLLAALPTKPEGGQARSAALAATCRHEASVDAGVYAEINAAVRAALPQDGVLAGDSSQVTYFGSVHFFDMPAPRRFCYSPGFATLGYGVPAGLGAALGKPGAPVAVLLGDGALMFSVQELNTLVEQRLPVPIVVVDNGGYREIEDQEAARGIPPIGVRLRTPDLAALAVAMGASGVRTTSTADLTDLVAAAFGADGPTLIHVDIR
;
A
#
# COMPACT_ATOMS: atom_id res chain seq x y z
N MET A 1 22.70 23.33 -20.89
CA MET A 1 21.98 23.25 -22.17
C MET A 1 20.59 23.83 -21.94
N THR A 2 20.51 25.11 -22.11
CA THR A 2 19.26 25.87 -22.02
C THR A 2 18.60 25.78 -23.38
N GLY A 3 17.38 25.26 -23.46
CA GLY A 3 16.53 25.79 -24.46
C GLY A 3 15.56 24.91 -25.20
N TYR A 4 15.67 23.60 -25.25
CA TYR A 4 14.62 22.84 -25.95
C TYR A 4 13.57 22.38 -24.94
N ARG A 5 12.46 23.10 -24.87
CA ARG A 5 11.28 22.75 -24.06
C ARG A 5 10.17 22.25 -24.99
N ASN A 6 9.58 21.14 -24.64
CA ASN A 6 8.53 20.48 -25.40
C ASN A 6 7.45 19.90 -24.46
N GLY A 7 6.50 19.12 -24.98
CA GLY A 7 5.47 18.49 -24.18
C GLY A 7 6.01 17.60 -23.05
N GLY A 8 7.17 16.94 -23.28
CA GLY A 8 7.90 16.23 -22.23
C GLY A 8 8.35 17.16 -21.11
N ALA A 9 8.88 18.35 -21.44
CA ALA A 9 9.22 19.38 -20.46
C ALA A 9 7.98 19.86 -19.69
N ALA A 10 6.85 20.08 -20.37
CA ALA A 10 5.61 20.49 -19.74
C ALA A 10 5.18 19.55 -18.61
N VAL A 11 5.26 18.25 -18.85
CA VAL A 11 4.97 17.22 -17.83
C VAL A 11 6.03 17.23 -16.73
N VAL A 12 7.31 17.12 -17.08
CA VAL A 12 8.40 16.90 -16.11
C VAL A 12 8.64 18.11 -15.23
N GLU A 13 8.59 19.33 -15.76
CA GLU A 13 8.69 20.56 -14.97
C GLU A 13 7.49 20.72 -14.02
N THR A 14 6.29 20.28 -14.46
CA THR A 14 5.11 20.25 -13.59
C THR A 14 5.25 19.22 -12.48
N LEU A 15 5.79 18.02 -12.75
CA LEU A 15 6.11 17.03 -11.71
C LEU A 15 7.08 17.61 -10.68
N ALA A 16 8.17 18.26 -11.15
CA ALA A 16 9.16 18.89 -10.27
C ALA A 16 8.54 20.00 -9.41
N ALA A 17 7.64 20.81 -9.97
CA ALA A 17 6.91 21.85 -9.23
C ALA A 17 6.01 21.28 -8.11
N HIS A 18 5.63 19.99 -8.20
CA HIS A 18 4.90 19.27 -7.16
C HIS A 18 5.82 18.51 -6.18
N GLY A 19 7.12 18.68 -6.28
CA GLY A 19 8.10 18.04 -5.39
C GLY A 19 8.36 16.57 -5.71
N VAL A 20 8.05 16.12 -6.93
CA VAL A 20 8.45 14.78 -7.39
C VAL A 20 9.96 14.74 -7.58
N ASP A 21 10.63 13.85 -6.88
CA ASP A 21 12.07 13.63 -6.95
C ASP A 21 12.45 12.26 -7.54
N THR A 22 11.48 11.35 -7.62
CA THR A 22 11.68 9.98 -8.07
C THR A 22 10.52 9.53 -8.95
N VAL A 23 10.83 8.92 -10.09
CA VAL A 23 9.88 8.23 -10.97
C VAL A 23 10.34 6.80 -11.21
N PHE A 24 9.38 5.90 -11.41
CA PHE A 24 9.62 4.49 -11.70
C PHE A 24 9.16 4.19 -13.12
N GLY A 25 10.00 3.60 -13.94
CA GLY A 25 9.58 3.29 -15.30
C GLY A 25 10.71 2.82 -16.20
N ILE A 26 10.33 2.35 -17.38
CA ILE A 26 11.26 1.81 -18.37
C ILE A 26 11.26 2.74 -19.60
N PRO A 27 12.45 3.21 -20.06
CA PRO A 27 12.52 4.00 -21.27
C PRO A 27 12.18 3.14 -22.50
N GLY A 28 11.42 3.70 -23.41
CA GLY A 28 11.07 3.11 -24.71
C GLY A 28 10.97 4.20 -25.77
N THR A 29 10.90 3.83 -27.03
CA THR A 29 10.93 4.78 -28.16
C THR A 29 9.90 5.90 -28.02
N HIS A 30 8.72 5.61 -27.48
CA HIS A 30 7.61 6.57 -27.45
C HIS A 30 7.59 7.48 -26.20
N ASN A 31 8.40 7.21 -25.17
CA ASN A 31 8.42 8.02 -23.94
C ASN A 31 9.75 8.74 -23.67
N LEU A 32 10.68 8.77 -24.64
CA LEU A 32 12.02 9.35 -24.48
C LEU A 32 11.99 10.84 -24.13
N GLU A 33 10.94 11.56 -24.56
CA GLU A 33 10.82 12.99 -24.27
C GLU A 33 10.53 13.27 -22.79
N PHE A 34 9.96 12.36 -22.02
CA PHE A 34 9.93 12.45 -20.56
C PHE A 34 11.35 12.30 -19.98
N TYR A 35 12.08 11.27 -20.40
CA TYR A 35 13.43 10.96 -19.89
C TYR A 35 14.44 12.06 -20.21
N ARG A 36 14.29 12.77 -21.33
CA ARG A 36 15.11 13.93 -21.71
C ARG A 36 15.19 14.97 -20.62
N HIS A 37 14.11 15.19 -19.89
CA HIS A 37 13.96 16.30 -18.95
C HIS A 37 14.15 15.93 -17.48
N PHE A 38 14.14 14.64 -17.08
CA PHE A 38 14.23 14.23 -15.68
C PHE A 38 15.47 14.78 -14.97
N ARG A 39 16.67 14.53 -15.52
CA ARG A 39 17.93 14.94 -14.89
C ARG A 39 18.03 16.46 -14.73
N GLY A 40 17.60 17.22 -15.71
CA GLY A 40 17.62 18.68 -15.67
C GLY A 40 16.70 19.28 -14.59
N ASN A 41 15.68 18.53 -14.17
CA ASN A 41 14.72 18.91 -13.14
C ASN A 41 14.94 18.20 -11.79
N GLY A 42 16.07 17.54 -11.60
CA GLY A 42 16.43 16.89 -10.33
C GLY A 42 15.61 15.61 -10.04
N ILE A 43 14.94 15.05 -11.04
CA ILE A 43 14.14 13.84 -10.90
C ILE A 43 15.01 12.62 -11.20
N ARG A 44 15.06 11.68 -10.23
CA ARG A 44 15.69 10.38 -10.38
C ARG A 44 14.75 9.42 -11.11
N ALA A 45 15.18 8.87 -12.23
CA ALA A 45 14.47 7.77 -12.88
C ALA A 45 15.03 6.43 -12.37
N VAL A 46 14.18 5.62 -11.78
CA VAL A 46 14.48 4.24 -11.36
C VAL A 46 13.91 3.30 -12.41
N THR A 47 14.73 2.40 -12.93
CA THR A 47 14.34 1.50 -14.02
C THR A 47 14.19 0.07 -13.50
N PRO A 48 12.98 -0.36 -13.14
CA PRO A 48 12.67 -1.77 -12.83
C PRO A 48 12.83 -2.67 -14.07
N ARG A 49 12.68 -3.94 -13.90
CA ARG A 49 12.76 -4.93 -15.00
C ARG A 49 11.43 -5.25 -15.63
N HIS A 50 10.33 -4.78 -14.98
CA HIS A 50 8.97 -4.92 -15.46
C HIS A 50 8.13 -3.72 -15.00
N GLU A 51 7.19 -3.24 -15.82
CA GLU A 51 6.37 -2.07 -15.47
C GLU A 51 5.40 -2.35 -14.31
N GLN A 52 5.02 -3.60 -14.09
CA GLN A 52 4.28 -4.00 -12.89
C GLN A 52 5.12 -3.70 -11.63
N GLY A 53 6.42 -4.05 -11.66
CA GLY A 53 7.37 -3.71 -10.60
C GLY A 53 7.51 -2.20 -10.40
N ALA A 54 7.51 -1.41 -11.50
CA ALA A 54 7.50 0.05 -11.43
C ALA A 54 6.27 0.57 -10.65
N GLY A 55 5.09 0.02 -10.95
CA GLY A 55 3.85 0.42 -10.29
C GLY A 55 3.80 0.06 -8.82
N TYR A 56 4.25 -1.15 -8.45
CA TYR A 56 4.31 -1.56 -7.04
C TYR A 56 5.34 -0.75 -6.24
N ALA A 57 6.49 -0.45 -6.84
CA ALA A 57 7.48 0.42 -6.21
C ALA A 57 6.94 1.84 -6.01
N ALA A 58 6.21 2.40 -6.99
CA ALA A 58 5.58 3.70 -6.88
C ALA A 58 4.48 3.74 -5.80
N GLU A 59 3.69 2.67 -5.68
CA GLU A 59 2.66 2.52 -4.65
C GLU A 59 3.29 2.51 -3.25
N ALA A 60 4.28 1.63 -3.02
CA ALA A 60 4.95 1.53 -1.74
C ALA A 60 5.74 2.82 -1.39
N TYR A 61 6.36 3.47 -2.39
CA TYR A 61 6.97 4.79 -2.23
C TYR A 61 5.95 5.80 -1.72
N ALA A 62 4.75 5.86 -2.32
CA ALA A 62 3.69 6.76 -1.88
C ALA A 62 3.24 6.45 -0.44
N ARG A 63 3.06 5.18 -0.12
CA ARG A 63 2.63 4.69 1.19
C ARG A 63 3.57 5.15 2.31
N VAL A 64 4.88 4.99 2.14
CA VAL A 64 5.86 5.29 3.21
C VAL A 64 6.31 6.74 3.25
N SER A 65 6.38 7.43 2.09
CA SER A 65 6.89 8.80 1.98
C SER A 65 5.83 9.88 2.22
N ARG A 66 4.55 9.55 2.15
CA ARG A 66 3.41 10.51 2.12
C ARG A 66 3.45 11.44 0.89
N ARG A 67 4.17 11.05 -0.15
CA ARG A 67 4.24 11.75 -1.44
C ARG A 67 3.59 10.90 -2.52
N SER A 68 3.20 11.50 -3.63
CA SER A 68 2.62 10.73 -4.73
C SER A 68 3.69 9.88 -5.42
N GLY A 69 3.35 8.63 -5.73
CA GLY A 69 4.16 7.78 -6.61
C GLY A 69 3.94 8.16 -8.07
N VAL A 70 4.98 8.07 -8.89
CA VAL A 70 4.89 8.37 -10.32
C VAL A 70 5.47 7.22 -11.13
N VAL A 71 4.66 6.69 -12.04
CA VAL A 71 5.04 5.64 -12.99
C VAL A 71 5.08 6.21 -14.39
N VAL A 72 6.15 5.89 -15.14
CA VAL A 72 6.31 6.34 -16.53
C VAL A 72 6.51 5.14 -17.44
N THR A 73 5.56 4.92 -18.35
CA THR A 73 5.59 3.78 -19.28
C THR A 73 5.68 4.24 -20.73
N THR A 74 6.19 3.36 -21.57
CA THR A 74 5.95 3.50 -23.01
C THR A 74 4.49 3.17 -23.34
N SER A 75 4.06 3.46 -24.55
CA SER A 75 2.72 3.13 -25.06
C SER A 75 2.51 1.62 -25.16
N GLY A 76 1.27 1.20 -25.28
CA GLY A 76 0.88 -0.19 -25.50
C GLY A 76 1.37 -1.13 -24.38
N PRO A 77 2.34 -2.04 -24.67
CA PRO A 77 2.76 -3.06 -23.71
C PRO A 77 3.30 -2.50 -22.41
N GLY A 78 3.96 -1.33 -22.40
CA GLY A 78 4.45 -0.72 -21.17
C GLY A 78 3.31 -0.40 -20.19
N LEU A 79 2.24 0.24 -20.66
CA LEU A 79 1.10 0.54 -19.81
C LEU A 79 0.30 -0.71 -19.45
N THR A 80 0.06 -1.63 -20.40
CA THR A 80 -0.69 -2.86 -20.13
C THR A 80 0.00 -3.73 -19.06
N ASN A 81 1.33 -3.78 -19.05
CA ASN A 81 2.11 -4.43 -17.99
C ASN A 81 1.92 -3.77 -16.60
N ALA A 82 1.66 -2.47 -16.55
CA ALA A 82 1.47 -1.74 -15.30
C ALA A 82 0.02 -1.75 -14.77
N MET A 83 -0.95 -2.27 -15.54
CA MET A 83 -2.38 -2.22 -15.19
C MET A 83 -2.70 -2.90 -13.87
N THR A 84 -2.11 -4.07 -13.58
CA THR A 84 -2.30 -4.75 -12.31
C THR A 84 -1.84 -3.89 -11.12
N ALA A 85 -0.71 -3.21 -11.28
CA ALA A 85 -0.21 -2.33 -10.22
C ALA A 85 -1.07 -1.05 -10.05
N ALA A 86 -1.66 -0.55 -11.14
CA ALA A 86 -2.62 0.55 -11.06
C ALA A 86 -3.88 0.14 -10.28
N ALA A 87 -4.43 -1.05 -10.57
CA ALA A 87 -5.57 -1.60 -9.82
C ALA A 87 -5.21 -1.86 -8.34
N THR A 88 -3.99 -2.31 -8.06
CA THR A 88 -3.46 -2.44 -6.70
C THR A 88 -3.48 -1.10 -5.97
N ALA A 89 -2.90 -0.05 -6.56
CA ALA A 89 -2.90 1.29 -5.98
C ALA A 89 -4.33 1.83 -5.77
N TYR A 90 -5.28 1.45 -6.64
CA TYR A 90 -6.70 1.78 -6.48
C TYR A 90 -7.29 1.09 -5.25
N ALA A 91 -7.15 -0.24 -5.14
CA ALA A 91 -7.65 -0.99 -3.99
C ALA A 91 -7.07 -0.46 -2.67
N GLU A 92 -5.78 -0.17 -2.65
CA GLU A 92 -5.05 0.30 -1.47
C GLU A 92 -5.16 1.81 -1.21
N SER A 93 -5.91 2.54 -2.03
CA SER A 93 -6.12 4.00 -1.87
C SER A 93 -4.82 4.80 -1.83
N GLN A 94 -3.88 4.50 -2.76
CA GLN A 94 -2.62 5.20 -2.84
C GLN A 94 -2.59 6.23 -3.99
N PRO A 95 -2.00 7.43 -3.76
CA PRO A 95 -1.90 8.48 -4.76
C PRO A 95 -0.79 8.15 -5.77
N VAL A 96 -1.13 7.44 -6.83
CA VAL A 96 -0.18 7.09 -7.90
C VAL A 96 -0.60 7.75 -9.20
N LEU A 97 0.32 8.49 -9.82
CA LEU A 97 0.17 9.02 -11.17
C LEU A 97 0.84 8.07 -12.17
N MET A 98 0.02 7.51 -13.06
CA MET A 98 0.46 6.71 -14.20
C MET A 98 0.59 7.64 -15.41
N LEU A 99 1.80 7.75 -15.98
CA LEU A 99 2.07 8.50 -17.20
C LEU A 99 2.44 7.53 -18.31
N SER A 100 1.73 7.55 -19.41
CA SER A 100 2.10 6.81 -20.61
C SER A 100 2.24 7.73 -21.82
N SER A 101 3.09 7.34 -22.76
CA SER A 101 2.98 7.86 -24.11
C SER A 101 1.81 7.18 -24.85
N GLY A 102 1.30 7.82 -25.89
CA GLY A 102 0.21 7.30 -26.71
C GLY A 102 0.50 7.41 -28.21
N MET A 103 -0.34 6.80 -29.03
CA MET A 103 -0.28 6.95 -30.48
C MET A 103 -0.34 8.43 -30.88
N PRO A 104 0.25 8.82 -32.02
CA PRO A 104 0.10 10.20 -32.53
C PRO A 104 -1.37 10.61 -32.65
N THR A 105 -1.63 11.89 -32.49
CA THR A 105 -2.98 12.46 -32.58
C THR A 105 -3.68 12.06 -33.88
N GLY A 106 -4.90 11.56 -33.76
CA GLY A 106 -5.75 11.09 -34.87
C GLY A 106 -5.37 9.73 -35.44
N ARG A 107 -4.43 8.99 -34.81
CA ARG A 107 -4.08 7.63 -35.22
C ARG A 107 -4.46 6.55 -34.21
N GLU A 108 -4.93 6.93 -33.03
CA GLU A 108 -5.38 6.05 -31.99
C GLU A 108 -6.56 5.18 -32.41
N GLY A 109 -6.49 3.88 -32.11
CA GLY A 109 -7.56 2.91 -32.34
C GLY A 109 -7.97 2.71 -33.80
N ARG A 110 -7.12 3.05 -34.76
CA ARG A 110 -7.43 2.97 -36.20
C ARG A 110 -7.06 1.64 -36.83
N ASP A 111 -6.43 0.74 -36.07
CA ASP A 111 -6.00 -0.58 -36.54
C ASP A 111 -5.09 -0.48 -37.81
N LEU A 112 -4.05 0.35 -37.71
CA LEU A 112 -3.09 0.59 -38.76
C LEU A 112 -1.85 -0.30 -38.66
N GLY A 113 -1.78 -1.18 -37.65
CA GLY A 113 -0.61 -2.01 -37.36
C GLY A 113 0.61 -1.20 -36.92
N GLN A 114 0.42 -0.06 -36.26
CA GLN A 114 1.49 0.76 -35.72
C GLN A 114 2.13 0.08 -34.51
N LEU A 115 3.43 0.35 -34.30
CA LEU A 115 4.14 -0.15 -33.14
C LEU A 115 3.42 0.24 -31.85
N HIS A 116 3.12 -0.74 -30.97
CA HIS A 116 2.42 -0.55 -29.70
C HIS A 116 0.96 -0.07 -29.81
N GLU A 117 0.35 -0.18 -30.97
CA GLU A 117 -1.05 0.21 -31.14
C GLU A 117 -1.97 -0.65 -30.26
N VAL A 118 -2.88 0.00 -29.55
CA VAL A 118 -3.94 -0.64 -28.75
C VAL A 118 -5.26 0.02 -29.13
N LYS A 119 -6.33 -0.77 -29.19
CA LYS A 119 -7.66 -0.31 -29.61
C LYS A 119 -8.16 0.90 -28.83
N ASN A 120 -8.02 0.88 -27.51
CA ASN A 120 -8.39 1.99 -26.61
C ASN A 120 -7.66 1.83 -25.28
N LEU A 121 -6.46 2.42 -25.18
CA LEU A 121 -5.60 2.30 -24.01
C LEU A 121 -6.15 3.09 -22.82
N THR A 122 -6.55 4.34 -23.06
CA THR A 122 -7.15 5.23 -22.04
C THR A 122 -8.42 4.62 -21.48
N GLY A 123 -9.32 4.09 -22.33
CA GLY A 123 -10.55 3.44 -21.87
C GLY A 123 -10.32 2.16 -21.08
N ALA A 124 -9.25 1.39 -21.38
CA ALA A 124 -8.89 0.22 -20.58
C ALA A 124 -8.39 0.63 -19.19
N MET A 125 -7.56 1.67 -19.11
CA MET A 125 -7.07 2.22 -17.83
C MET A 125 -8.18 2.85 -16.99
N ASP A 126 -9.18 3.49 -17.60
CA ASP A 126 -10.28 4.15 -16.90
C ASP A 126 -11.13 3.19 -16.05
N GLN A 127 -11.09 1.91 -16.35
CA GLN A 127 -11.74 0.86 -15.54
C GLN A 127 -10.95 0.46 -14.28
N LEU A 128 -9.70 0.91 -14.16
CA LEU A 128 -8.77 0.49 -13.10
C LEU A 128 -8.31 1.63 -12.20
N VAL A 129 -8.53 2.87 -12.63
CA VAL A 129 -8.08 4.08 -11.92
C VAL A 129 -9.24 5.06 -11.71
N ARG A 130 -9.04 6.12 -10.94
CA ARG A 130 -10.09 7.12 -10.69
C ARG A 130 -10.57 7.81 -11.96
N TRP A 131 -9.63 8.13 -12.83
CA TRP A 131 -9.86 8.67 -14.18
C TRP A 131 -8.62 8.42 -15.05
N SER A 132 -8.87 8.26 -16.32
CA SER A 132 -7.85 8.13 -17.34
C SER A 132 -8.12 9.16 -18.44
N ARG A 133 -7.09 9.91 -18.84
CA ARG A 133 -7.24 10.99 -19.81
C ARG A 133 -6.12 10.98 -20.83
N ARG A 134 -6.50 11.13 -22.10
CA ARG A 134 -5.60 11.47 -23.18
C ARG A 134 -5.59 12.97 -23.39
N VAL A 135 -4.42 13.59 -23.52
CA VAL A 135 -4.25 15.03 -23.73
C VAL A 135 -3.94 15.34 -25.18
N ASN A 136 -4.22 16.57 -25.64
CA ASN A 136 -4.10 16.96 -27.04
C ASN A 136 -3.09 18.11 -27.27
N SER A 137 -2.48 18.62 -26.21
CA SER A 137 -1.45 19.64 -26.29
C SER A 137 -0.50 19.58 -25.09
N ALA A 138 0.68 20.21 -25.21
CA ALA A 138 1.63 20.32 -24.11
C ALA A 138 1.06 21.10 -22.92
N ASP A 139 0.27 22.15 -23.15
CA ASP A 139 -0.40 22.90 -22.07
C ASP A 139 -1.47 22.05 -21.35
N GLU A 140 -2.23 21.24 -22.09
CA GLU A 140 -3.19 20.31 -21.53
C GLU A 140 -2.48 19.22 -20.70
N ALA A 141 -1.30 18.75 -21.16
CA ALA A 141 -0.48 17.79 -20.40
C ALA A 141 -0.04 18.38 -19.03
N ALA A 142 0.48 19.61 -19.01
CA ALA A 142 0.83 20.29 -17.77
C ALA A 142 -0.40 20.48 -16.87
N ALA A 143 -1.55 20.87 -17.43
CA ALA A 143 -2.80 21.05 -16.69
C ALA A 143 -3.30 19.72 -16.08
N ALA A 144 -3.26 18.63 -16.84
CA ALA A 144 -3.70 17.31 -16.38
C ALA A 144 -2.82 16.78 -15.22
N VAL A 145 -1.50 17.03 -15.26
CA VAL A 145 -0.61 16.72 -14.14
C VAL A 145 -0.99 17.53 -12.90
N GLY A 146 -1.22 18.84 -13.01
CA GLY A 146 -1.70 19.69 -11.90
C GLY A 146 -3.02 19.21 -11.31
N GLU A 147 -3.97 18.78 -12.16
CA GLU A 147 -5.25 18.21 -11.75
C GLU A 147 -5.06 16.85 -11.02
N ALA A 148 -4.15 16.00 -11.49
CA ALA A 148 -3.82 14.75 -10.81
C ALA A 148 -3.40 15.00 -9.36
N PHE A 149 -2.47 15.92 -9.11
CA PHE A 149 -2.04 16.29 -7.76
C PHE A 149 -3.13 16.99 -6.95
N THR A 150 -4.05 17.67 -7.59
CA THR A 150 -5.26 18.24 -6.95
C THR A 150 -6.17 17.10 -6.48
N SER A 151 -6.39 16.08 -7.32
CA SER A 151 -7.29 14.96 -7.04
C SER A 151 -6.79 14.02 -5.94
N PHE A 152 -5.52 14.13 -5.52
CA PHE A 152 -4.97 13.38 -4.38
C PHE A 152 -5.19 14.06 -3.03
N ARG A 153 -5.77 15.26 -3.01
CA ARG A 153 -5.93 16.08 -1.80
C ARG A 153 -7.40 16.21 -1.40
N GLY A 154 -7.66 16.27 -0.11
CA GLY A 154 -8.99 16.56 0.43
C GLY A 154 -10.05 15.49 0.17
N CYS A 155 -9.67 14.31 -0.30
CA CYS A 155 -10.56 13.18 -0.54
C CYS A 155 -9.78 11.87 -0.42
N ARG A 156 -10.47 10.74 -0.51
CA ARG A 156 -9.83 9.43 -0.58
C ARG A 156 -8.94 9.37 -1.84
N PRO A 157 -7.61 9.19 -1.70
CA PRO A 157 -6.71 9.14 -2.85
C PRO A 157 -6.97 7.88 -3.69
N ARG A 158 -6.81 8.00 -5.00
CA ARG A 158 -6.90 6.90 -5.97
C ARG A 158 -5.90 7.18 -7.10
N PRO A 159 -5.31 6.16 -7.73
CA PRO A 159 -4.45 6.39 -8.88
C PRO A 159 -5.19 7.04 -10.03
N VAL A 160 -4.46 7.77 -10.85
CA VAL A 160 -4.95 8.40 -12.08
C VAL A 160 -3.98 8.13 -13.24
N HIS A 161 -4.48 8.23 -14.47
CA HIS A 161 -3.68 8.00 -15.65
C HIS A 161 -3.78 9.16 -16.64
N ILE A 162 -2.63 9.55 -17.20
CA ILE A 162 -2.51 10.55 -18.28
C ILE A 162 -1.76 9.91 -19.45
N GLU A 163 -2.41 9.85 -20.60
CA GLU A 163 -1.81 9.44 -21.87
C GLU A 163 -1.40 10.68 -22.66
N VAL A 164 -0.12 10.79 -22.98
CA VAL A 164 0.43 11.89 -23.78
C VAL A 164 0.85 11.36 -25.15
N PRO A 165 0.20 11.77 -26.25
CA PRO A 165 0.60 11.39 -27.61
C PRO A 165 2.06 11.74 -27.92
N VAL A 166 2.75 10.92 -28.72
CA VAL A 166 4.16 11.17 -29.06
C VAL A 166 4.37 12.51 -29.76
N ASP A 167 3.50 12.90 -30.66
CA ASP A 167 3.55 14.21 -31.33
C ASP A 167 3.30 15.38 -30.37
N VAL A 168 2.48 15.18 -29.32
CA VAL A 168 2.29 16.16 -28.23
C VAL A 168 3.54 16.22 -27.34
N LEU A 169 4.18 15.09 -27.05
CA LEU A 169 5.44 15.06 -26.30
C LEU A 169 6.56 15.85 -27.01
N GLU A 170 6.57 15.82 -28.33
CA GLU A 170 7.55 16.53 -29.17
C GLU A 170 7.16 17.99 -29.46
N GLN A 171 5.92 18.39 -29.21
CA GLN A 171 5.40 19.73 -29.46
C GLN A 171 6.20 20.78 -28.69
N PRO A 172 6.73 21.85 -29.34
CA PRO A 172 7.40 22.94 -28.64
C PRO A 172 6.49 23.56 -27.55
N TRP A 173 7.07 23.83 -26.39
CA TRP A 173 6.32 24.39 -25.25
C TRP A 173 7.03 25.60 -24.66
N THR A 174 6.27 26.68 -24.47
CA THR A 174 6.72 27.94 -23.86
C THR A 174 5.91 28.31 -22.61
N GLY A 175 4.97 27.44 -22.20
CA GLY A 175 4.12 27.66 -21.04
C GLY A 175 4.87 27.51 -19.70
N GLU A 176 4.11 27.58 -18.61
CA GLU A 176 4.60 27.45 -17.24
C GLU A 176 4.06 26.18 -16.57
N PRO A 177 4.81 25.57 -15.63
CA PRO A 177 4.34 24.47 -14.83
C PRO A 177 3.03 24.80 -14.12
N ARG A 178 2.13 23.82 -14.00
CA ARG A 178 0.83 24.00 -13.33
C ARG A 178 0.90 23.45 -11.90
N THR A 179 0.55 24.28 -10.93
CA THR A 179 0.46 23.85 -9.53
C THR A 179 -0.94 23.31 -9.20
N ALA A 180 -1.01 22.38 -8.25
CA ALA A 180 -2.28 21.86 -7.75
C ALA A 180 -3.10 22.97 -7.10
N THR A 181 -4.40 22.94 -7.34
CA THR A 181 -5.34 23.84 -6.67
C THR A 181 -5.49 23.43 -5.21
N PRO A 182 -5.45 24.36 -4.24
CA PRO A 182 -5.78 24.05 -2.86
C PRO A 182 -7.19 23.47 -2.75
N VAL A 183 -7.32 22.33 -2.07
CA VAL A 183 -8.61 21.68 -1.80
C VAL A 183 -8.84 21.69 -0.29
N ALA A 184 -10.03 22.14 0.12
CA ALA A 184 -10.40 22.09 1.52
C ALA A 184 -10.66 20.61 1.92
N THR A 185 -10.05 20.17 3.01
CA THR A 185 -10.36 18.87 3.60
C THR A 185 -11.77 18.94 4.23
N PRO A 186 -12.65 17.95 4.00
CA PRO A 186 -13.96 17.92 4.63
C PRO A 186 -13.83 17.97 6.16
N ALA A 187 -14.58 18.85 6.79
CA ALA A 187 -14.68 18.92 8.25
C ALA A 187 -16.05 18.36 8.69
N PRO A 188 -16.11 17.60 9.79
CA PRO A 188 -17.35 16.98 10.23
C PRO A 188 -18.35 18.04 10.73
N ASP A 189 -19.63 17.75 10.61
CA ASP A 189 -20.70 18.55 11.20
C ASP A 189 -20.58 18.57 12.73
N ARG A 190 -20.61 19.77 13.35
CA ARG A 190 -20.39 19.94 14.78
C ARG A 190 -21.45 19.27 15.66
N ASP A 191 -22.71 19.27 15.20
CA ASP A 191 -23.80 18.63 15.91
C ASP A 191 -23.72 17.10 15.80
N ALA A 192 -23.28 16.58 14.66
CA ALA A 192 -22.99 15.15 14.50
C ALA A 192 -21.84 14.71 15.42
N VAL A 193 -20.75 15.47 15.51
CA VAL A 193 -19.63 15.20 16.43
C VAL A 193 -20.10 15.20 17.88
N ARG A 194 -20.91 16.20 18.31
CA ARG A 194 -21.43 16.26 19.67
C ARG A 194 -22.30 15.04 20.00
N ARG A 195 -23.24 14.68 19.13
CA ARG A 195 -24.09 13.49 19.32
C ARG A 195 -23.28 12.19 19.39
N ALA A 196 -22.26 12.05 18.53
CA ALA A 196 -21.37 10.91 18.55
C ALA A 196 -20.55 10.84 19.86
N ALA A 197 -20.05 11.98 20.35
CA ALA A 197 -19.35 12.04 21.63
C ALA A 197 -20.26 11.65 22.82
N GLU A 198 -21.54 12.09 22.82
CA GLU A 198 -22.52 11.69 23.82
C GLU A 198 -22.76 10.17 23.84
N LEU A 199 -22.87 9.54 22.66
CA LEU A 199 -23.03 8.09 22.52
C LEU A 199 -21.79 7.34 23.03
N LEU A 200 -20.60 7.77 22.62
CA LEU A 200 -19.33 7.20 23.08
C LEU A 200 -19.12 7.39 24.59
N ALA A 201 -19.54 8.54 25.13
CA ALA A 201 -19.48 8.82 26.56
C ALA A 201 -20.40 7.91 27.38
N ALA A 202 -21.56 7.56 26.85
CA ALA A 202 -22.54 6.67 27.51
C ALA A 202 -22.18 5.18 27.38
N ALA A 203 -21.26 4.83 26.48
CA ALA A 203 -20.88 3.45 26.22
C ALA A 203 -20.13 2.82 27.41
N GLU A 204 -20.51 1.60 27.78
CA GLU A 204 -19.85 0.78 28.79
C GLU A 204 -18.78 -0.14 28.16
N SER A 205 -18.98 -0.50 26.90
CA SER A 205 -18.12 -1.41 26.15
C SER A 205 -17.77 -0.87 24.75
N PRO A 206 -17.20 0.35 24.63
CA PRO A 206 -16.84 0.91 23.33
C PRO A 206 -15.71 0.09 22.67
N LEU A 207 -15.74 0.00 21.34
CA LEU A 207 -14.68 -0.60 20.52
C LEU A 207 -14.36 0.33 19.36
N ILE A 208 -13.07 0.48 19.02
CA ILE A 208 -12.61 1.26 17.87
C ILE A 208 -11.99 0.32 16.84
N VAL A 209 -12.35 0.52 15.57
CA VAL A 209 -11.68 -0.10 14.40
C VAL A 209 -11.08 1.01 13.55
N ALA A 210 -9.77 1.00 13.40
CA ALA A 210 -9.01 1.99 12.64
C ALA A 210 -8.48 1.40 11.33
N GLY A 211 -8.84 2.03 10.21
CA GLY A 211 -8.37 1.65 8.88
C GLY A 211 -7.25 2.53 8.34
N GLY A 212 -6.96 2.39 7.05
CA GLY A 212 -5.93 3.17 6.35
C GLY A 212 -6.14 4.68 6.37
N GLY A 213 -7.38 5.15 6.50
CA GLY A 213 -7.68 6.58 6.65
C GLY A 213 -7.36 7.16 8.04
N ALA A 214 -7.09 6.32 9.04
CA ALA A 214 -6.72 6.75 10.39
C ALA A 214 -5.21 6.91 10.60
N VAL A 215 -4.37 6.49 9.66
CA VAL A 215 -2.90 6.43 9.83
C VAL A 215 -2.23 7.79 10.04
N ASP A 216 -2.85 8.87 9.62
CA ASP A 216 -2.36 10.23 9.82
C ASP A 216 -2.97 10.92 11.06
N ALA A 217 -3.84 10.21 11.80
CA ALA A 217 -4.51 10.67 13.02
C ALA A 217 -4.05 9.90 14.27
N GLN A 218 -2.80 9.41 14.29
CA GLN A 218 -2.29 8.54 15.37
C GLN A 218 -2.41 9.20 16.76
N ALA A 219 -2.08 10.47 16.89
CA ALA A 219 -2.13 11.18 18.15
C ALA A 219 -3.57 11.32 18.68
N GLU A 220 -4.49 11.71 17.80
CA GLU A 220 -5.91 11.89 18.12
C GLU A 220 -6.59 10.55 18.42
N LEU A 221 -6.24 9.49 17.65
CA LEU A 221 -6.74 8.13 17.88
C LEU A 221 -6.29 7.60 19.24
N THR A 222 -5.01 7.77 19.57
CA THR A 222 -4.46 7.35 20.86
C THR A 222 -5.18 8.07 22.01
N ALA A 223 -5.28 9.40 21.97
CA ALA A 223 -5.91 10.19 23.00
C ALA A 223 -7.41 9.85 23.15
N LEU A 224 -8.13 9.61 22.04
CA LEU A 224 -9.53 9.20 22.10
C LEU A 224 -9.69 7.80 22.70
N ALA A 225 -8.86 6.85 22.31
CA ALA A 225 -8.88 5.49 22.85
C ALA A 225 -8.63 5.48 24.37
N GLU A 226 -7.64 6.26 24.84
CA GLU A 226 -7.34 6.43 26.27
C GLU A 226 -8.51 7.07 27.02
N ALA A 227 -9.09 8.16 26.49
CA ALA A 227 -10.22 8.84 27.10
C ALA A 227 -11.46 7.95 27.22
N LEU A 228 -11.65 7.01 26.31
CA LEU A 228 -12.78 6.05 26.31
C LEU A 228 -12.45 4.75 27.03
N GLY A 229 -11.18 4.43 27.29
CA GLY A 229 -10.73 3.10 27.69
C GLY A 229 -11.13 2.04 26.66
N ALA A 230 -11.09 2.39 25.37
CA ALA A 230 -11.57 1.55 24.29
C ALA A 230 -10.45 0.71 23.68
N PRO A 231 -10.63 -0.62 23.52
CA PRO A 231 -9.76 -1.41 22.66
C PRO A 231 -9.74 -0.86 21.23
N VAL A 232 -8.57 -0.87 20.60
CA VAL A 232 -8.39 -0.47 19.20
C VAL A 232 -7.90 -1.65 18.40
N ALA A 233 -8.71 -2.10 17.45
CA ALA A 233 -8.29 -3.03 16.41
C ALA A 233 -7.99 -2.25 15.13
N THR A 234 -7.03 -2.73 14.33
CA THR A 234 -6.76 -2.12 13.02
C THR A 234 -7.12 -3.08 11.88
N THR A 235 -7.44 -2.52 10.72
CA THR A 235 -7.33 -3.27 9.46
C THR A 235 -5.85 -3.45 9.10
N VAL A 236 -5.57 -4.24 8.08
CA VAL A 236 -4.19 -4.39 7.57
C VAL A 236 -3.61 -3.03 7.15
N ASN A 237 -4.37 -2.21 6.45
CA ASN A 237 -3.95 -0.88 6.03
C ASN A 237 -3.91 0.15 7.17
N GLY A 238 -4.58 -0.12 8.28
CA GLY A 238 -4.53 0.68 9.50
C GLY A 238 -3.40 0.31 10.46
N LYS A 239 -2.60 -0.70 10.13
CA LYS A 239 -1.53 -1.21 11.00
C LYS A 239 -0.57 -0.11 11.45
N GLY A 240 -0.38 0.01 12.76
CA GLY A 240 0.41 1.09 13.39
C GLY A 240 -0.34 2.42 13.55
N ALA A 241 -1.61 2.55 13.15
CA ALA A 241 -2.40 3.77 13.45
C ALA A 241 -2.56 4.02 14.96
N LEU A 242 -2.56 2.96 15.77
CA LEU A 242 -2.17 2.95 17.17
C LEU A 242 -0.90 2.12 17.28
N ASP A 243 0.06 2.53 18.11
CA ASP A 243 1.23 1.69 18.43
C ASP A 243 0.74 0.30 18.85
N GLU A 244 1.16 -0.75 18.15
CA GLU A 244 0.67 -2.11 18.45
C GLU A 244 1.20 -2.64 19.79
N ASN A 245 2.16 -1.96 20.43
CA ASN A 245 2.60 -2.22 21.80
C ASN A 245 1.77 -1.44 22.85
N HIS A 246 0.86 -0.56 22.44
CA HIS A 246 0.03 0.20 23.36
C HIS A 246 -0.94 -0.71 24.14
N PRO A 247 -1.19 -0.48 25.44
CA PRO A 247 -2.06 -1.35 26.27
C PRO A 247 -3.51 -1.50 25.77
N LEU A 248 -3.99 -0.57 24.94
CA LEU A 248 -5.32 -0.64 24.32
C LEU A 248 -5.31 -1.25 22.91
N SER A 249 -4.14 -1.63 22.37
CA SER A 249 -4.04 -2.22 21.05
C SER A 249 -4.51 -3.69 21.05
N VAL A 250 -5.31 -4.03 20.05
CA VAL A 250 -5.68 -5.42 19.72
C VAL A 250 -4.98 -5.90 18.43
N GLY A 251 -4.18 -5.02 17.81
CA GLY A 251 -3.46 -5.29 16.56
C GLY A 251 -4.38 -5.37 15.33
N ALA A 252 -3.83 -5.85 14.22
CA ALA A 252 -4.57 -6.02 12.97
C ALA A 252 -5.42 -7.30 13.02
N SER A 253 -6.57 -7.24 13.67
CA SER A 253 -7.39 -8.41 14.04
C SER A 253 -8.81 -8.43 13.47
N VAL A 254 -9.15 -7.50 12.56
CA VAL A 254 -10.53 -7.34 12.04
C VAL A 254 -11.10 -8.60 11.41
N ARG A 255 -10.27 -9.44 10.76
CA ARG A 255 -10.70 -10.72 10.17
C ARG A 255 -11.05 -11.80 11.21
N LEU A 256 -10.56 -11.66 12.45
CA LEU A 256 -10.66 -12.72 13.46
C LEU A 256 -12.05 -12.78 14.09
N ARG A 257 -12.56 -13.98 14.28
CA ARG A 257 -13.88 -14.21 14.85
C ARG A 257 -14.01 -13.67 16.29
N ALA A 258 -12.90 -13.73 17.04
CA ALA A 258 -12.86 -13.15 18.38
C ALA A 258 -13.14 -11.64 18.36
N LEU A 259 -12.56 -10.89 17.40
CA LEU A 259 -12.84 -9.47 17.27
C LEU A 259 -14.26 -9.21 16.75
N GLN A 260 -14.71 -9.95 15.75
CA GLN A 260 -16.06 -9.81 15.19
C GLN A 260 -17.12 -10.05 16.26
N LYS A 261 -16.91 -11.04 17.15
CA LYS A 261 -17.75 -11.28 18.31
C LYS A 261 -17.70 -10.12 19.31
N ALA A 262 -16.51 -9.62 19.64
CA ALA A 262 -16.36 -8.48 20.55
C ALA A 262 -17.04 -7.21 19.99
N ALA A 263 -17.01 -7.02 18.67
CA ALA A 263 -17.73 -5.93 18.02
C ALA A 263 -19.26 -6.11 18.14
N ALA A 264 -19.78 -7.32 17.95
CA ALA A 264 -21.21 -7.60 18.13
C ALA A 264 -21.70 -7.40 19.57
N GLU A 265 -20.82 -7.60 20.54
CA GLU A 265 -21.09 -7.40 21.98
C GLU A 265 -20.85 -5.95 22.41
N SER A 266 -20.23 -5.11 21.57
CA SER A 266 -19.98 -3.70 21.88
C SER A 266 -21.27 -2.88 21.79
N ASP A 267 -21.43 -1.96 22.73
CA ASP A 267 -22.56 -1.03 22.74
C ASP A 267 -22.33 0.19 21.84
N ALA A 268 -21.05 0.53 21.55
CA ALA A 268 -20.66 1.54 20.57
C ALA A 268 -19.42 1.06 19.78
N LEU A 269 -19.56 0.93 18.47
CA LEU A 269 -18.47 0.63 17.53
C LEU A 269 -18.13 1.89 16.73
N LEU A 270 -16.93 2.42 16.93
CA LEU A 270 -16.40 3.52 16.13
C LEU A 270 -15.48 2.98 15.04
N VAL A 271 -15.83 3.18 13.78
CA VAL A 271 -14.99 2.81 12.62
C VAL A 271 -14.41 4.07 11.98
N VAL A 272 -13.08 4.13 11.87
CA VAL A 272 -12.36 5.31 11.39
C VAL A 272 -11.56 4.97 10.13
N GLY A 273 -11.93 5.57 9.00
CA GLY A 273 -11.17 5.51 7.74
C GLY A 273 -10.99 4.10 7.19
N SER A 274 -12.06 3.29 7.17
CA SER A 274 -12.05 1.95 6.59
C SER A 274 -13.33 1.66 5.83
N GLU A 275 -13.21 1.02 4.67
CA GLU A 275 -14.36 0.48 3.94
C GLU A 275 -14.86 -0.85 4.51
N LEU A 276 -14.09 -1.50 5.41
CA LEU A 276 -14.36 -2.84 5.94
C LEU A 276 -14.66 -3.84 4.82
N GLY A 277 -13.74 -3.91 3.86
CA GLY A 277 -13.87 -4.76 2.68
C GLY A 277 -13.75 -6.25 3.01
N ASP A 278 -14.00 -7.07 2.01
CA ASP A 278 -13.91 -8.53 2.14
C ASP A 278 -12.51 -9.00 2.58
N SER A 279 -11.45 -8.34 2.09
CA SER A 279 -10.08 -8.61 2.51
C SER A 279 -9.78 -8.31 4.00
N ASP A 280 -10.59 -7.44 4.62
CA ASP A 280 -10.51 -7.16 6.06
C ASP A 280 -11.35 -8.14 6.88
N LEU A 281 -12.47 -8.65 6.34
CA LEU A 281 -13.47 -9.39 7.09
C LEU A 281 -13.42 -10.92 6.86
N TRP A 282 -12.85 -11.38 5.73
CA TRP A 282 -12.74 -12.81 5.36
C TRP A 282 -14.07 -13.56 5.55
N ASP A 283 -15.07 -13.21 4.76
CA ASP A 283 -16.45 -13.73 4.84
C ASP A 283 -17.16 -13.48 6.18
N GLY A 284 -16.53 -12.69 7.07
CA GLY A 284 -17.12 -12.29 8.34
C GLY A 284 -17.97 -11.04 8.24
N GLN A 285 -18.55 -10.66 9.37
CA GLN A 285 -19.30 -9.42 9.53
C GLN A 285 -18.87 -8.71 10.79
N ILE A 286 -18.88 -7.38 10.74
CA ILE A 286 -18.59 -6.55 11.90
C ILE A 286 -19.72 -5.54 12.10
N ARG A 287 -20.30 -5.52 13.31
CA ARG A 287 -21.34 -4.56 13.68
C ARG A 287 -21.45 -4.50 15.20
N GLY A 288 -21.53 -3.30 15.75
CA GLY A 288 -21.88 -3.05 17.14
C GLY A 288 -23.38 -2.76 17.32
N ARG A 289 -23.81 -2.54 18.54
CA ARG A 289 -25.18 -2.11 18.85
C ARG A 289 -25.49 -0.74 18.25
N VAL A 290 -24.54 0.20 18.34
CA VAL A 290 -24.53 1.48 17.64
C VAL A 290 -23.24 1.59 16.86
N VAL A 291 -23.32 1.92 15.56
CA VAL A 291 -22.18 2.06 14.67
C VAL A 291 -21.97 3.54 14.33
N LEU A 292 -20.80 4.07 14.67
CA LEU A 292 -20.35 5.39 14.29
C LEU A 292 -19.27 5.22 13.20
N ARG A 293 -19.41 5.91 12.07
CA ARG A 293 -18.44 5.84 10.96
C ARG A 293 -17.86 7.22 10.69
N CYS A 294 -16.53 7.30 10.74
CA CYS A 294 -15.76 8.46 10.31
C CYS A 294 -15.03 8.13 9.02
N ASP A 295 -15.32 8.87 7.95
CA ASP A 295 -14.60 8.74 6.69
C ASP A 295 -14.59 10.09 5.94
N ILE A 296 -13.56 10.31 5.13
CA ILE A 296 -13.42 11.49 4.27
C ILE A 296 -14.27 11.38 3.00
N ASP A 297 -14.72 10.17 2.67
CA ASP A 297 -15.49 9.81 1.49
C ASP A 297 -16.90 9.34 1.91
N ALA A 298 -17.92 10.08 1.49
CA ALA A 298 -19.30 9.80 1.84
C ALA A 298 -19.77 8.40 1.42
N ASP A 299 -19.28 7.90 0.29
CA ASP A 299 -19.66 6.58 -0.24
C ASP A 299 -19.17 5.43 0.65
N GLN A 300 -18.22 5.69 1.58
CA GLN A 300 -17.72 4.68 2.49
C GLN A 300 -18.54 4.55 3.78
N LEU A 301 -19.33 5.56 4.14
CA LEU A 301 -20.04 5.61 5.44
C LEU A 301 -21.08 4.50 5.58
N ASP A 302 -21.69 4.06 4.50
CA ASP A 302 -22.70 2.99 4.50
C ASP A 302 -22.21 1.67 3.88
N LYS A 303 -20.97 1.63 3.40
CA LYS A 303 -20.40 0.47 2.73
C LYS A 303 -20.04 -0.63 3.73
N ASN A 304 -20.44 -1.88 3.47
CA ASN A 304 -20.17 -3.11 4.23
C ASN A 304 -20.64 -3.13 5.70
N CYS A 305 -20.65 -2.00 6.40
CA CYS A 305 -21.16 -1.82 7.74
C CYS A 305 -21.83 -0.44 7.82
N PRO A 306 -23.14 -0.31 7.55
CA PRO A 306 -23.83 0.97 7.52
C PRO A 306 -23.75 1.72 8.84
N ALA A 307 -23.56 3.04 8.77
CA ALA A 307 -23.50 3.93 9.91
C ALA A 307 -24.90 4.17 10.52
N ASP A 308 -25.02 4.06 11.84
CA ASP A 308 -26.14 4.65 12.58
C ASP A 308 -25.88 6.15 12.78
N HIS A 309 -24.60 6.56 12.89
CA HIS A 309 -24.14 7.94 12.97
C HIS A 309 -22.94 8.17 12.06
N ALA A 310 -23.16 8.95 11.00
CA ALA A 310 -22.14 9.29 10.01
C ALA A 310 -21.38 10.56 10.41
N LEU A 311 -20.05 10.52 10.32
CA LEU A 311 -19.11 11.61 10.57
C LEU A 311 -18.29 11.81 9.30
N LEU A 312 -18.86 12.52 8.32
CA LEU A 312 -18.15 12.85 7.08
C LEU A 312 -17.07 13.88 7.36
N GLY A 313 -15.81 13.48 7.31
CA GLY A 313 -14.71 14.38 7.59
C GLY A 313 -13.34 13.67 7.66
N ASP A 314 -12.30 14.49 7.71
CA ASP A 314 -10.94 14.03 7.98
C ASP A 314 -10.84 13.37 9.36
N ALA A 315 -10.08 12.28 9.42
CA ALA A 315 -9.98 11.49 10.66
C ALA A 315 -9.40 12.30 11.83
N ALA A 316 -8.27 13.02 11.63
CA ALA A 316 -7.64 13.78 12.71
C ALA A 316 -8.57 14.88 13.24
N THR A 317 -9.19 15.64 12.33
CA THR A 317 -10.14 16.71 12.69
C THR A 317 -11.36 16.15 13.42
N THR A 318 -11.88 15.01 12.96
CA THR A 318 -13.07 14.35 13.56
C THR A 318 -12.75 13.80 14.95
N LEU A 319 -11.64 13.08 15.10
CA LEU A 319 -11.24 12.50 16.39
C LEU A 319 -10.90 13.58 17.41
N ALA A 320 -10.21 14.65 17.01
CA ALA A 320 -9.97 15.82 17.88
C ALA A 320 -11.28 16.47 18.34
N GLY A 321 -12.26 16.59 17.43
CA GLY A 321 -13.60 17.11 17.76
C GLY A 321 -14.36 16.22 18.75
N LEU A 322 -14.32 14.89 18.57
CA LEU A 322 -14.90 13.93 19.50
C LEU A 322 -14.24 14.03 20.87
N LEU A 323 -12.90 14.03 20.91
CA LEU A 323 -12.14 14.15 22.17
C LEU A 323 -12.48 15.43 22.94
N ALA A 324 -12.58 16.56 22.25
CA ALA A 324 -12.93 17.85 22.85
C ALA A 324 -14.36 17.91 23.42
N ALA A 325 -15.27 17.09 22.88
CA ALA A 325 -16.67 17.01 23.31
C ALA A 325 -16.92 15.93 24.39
N LEU A 326 -15.96 15.05 24.66
CA LEU A 326 -16.09 14.01 25.68
C LEU A 326 -15.99 14.61 27.09
N PRO A 327 -16.86 14.19 28.04
CA PRO A 327 -16.63 14.44 29.46
C PRO A 327 -15.41 13.65 29.94
N THR A 328 -14.72 14.19 30.95
CA THR A 328 -13.60 13.48 31.59
C THR A 328 -14.09 12.16 32.19
N LYS A 329 -13.51 11.05 31.75
CA LYS A 329 -13.75 9.71 32.31
C LYS A 329 -12.52 9.23 33.09
N PRO A 330 -12.70 8.33 34.10
CA PRO A 330 -11.54 7.69 34.72
C PRO A 330 -10.84 6.77 33.72
N GLU A 331 -9.51 6.65 33.86
CA GLU A 331 -8.69 5.71 33.12
C GLU A 331 -9.20 4.27 33.29
N GLY A 332 -9.16 3.48 32.22
CA GLY A 332 -9.61 2.09 32.24
C GLY A 332 -9.45 1.38 30.90
N GLY A 333 -10.05 0.19 30.81
CA GLY A 333 -10.12 -0.58 29.55
C GLY A 333 -8.92 -1.47 29.24
N GLN A 334 -7.75 -1.27 29.87
CA GLN A 334 -6.53 -2.06 29.56
C GLN A 334 -6.75 -3.56 29.79
N ALA A 335 -7.42 -3.95 30.86
CA ALA A 335 -7.68 -5.37 31.14
C ALA A 335 -8.58 -6.01 30.07
N ARG A 336 -9.61 -5.29 29.61
CA ARG A 336 -10.49 -5.74 28.53
C ARG A 336 -9.74 -5.84 27.20
N SER A 337 -8.91 -4.85 26.89
CA SER A 337 -8.07 -4.85 25.68
C SER A 337 -7.07 -6.00 25.68
N ALA A 338 -6.38 -6.21 26.80
CA ALA A 338 -5.44 -7.31 26.96
C ALA A 338 -6.09 -8.70 26.79
N ALA A 339 -7.28 -8.89 27.38
CA ALA A 339 -8.03 -10.14 27.24
C ALA A 339 -8.47 -10.38 25.79
N LEU A 340 -8.96 -9.33 25.11
CA LEU A 340 -9.35 -9.42 23.70
C LEU A 340 -8.14 -9.67 22.79
N ALA A 341 -7.04 -8.94 23.00
CA ALA A 341 -5.79 -9.13 22.26
C ALA A 341 -5.23 -10.56 22.42
N ALA A 342 -5.24 -11.10 23.63
CA ALA A 342 -4.82 -12.47 23.90
C ALA A 342 -5.70 -13.49 23.16
N THR A 343 -7.03 -13.29 23.15
CA THR A 343 -7.97 -14.16 22.44
C THR A 343 -7.75 -14.10 20.94
N CYS A 344 -7.59 -12.90 20.36
CA CYS A 344 -7.30 -12.71 18.95
C CYS A 344 -5.95 -13.34 18.56
N ARG A 345 -4.90 -13.15 19.37
CA ARG A 345 -3.58 -13.72 19.11
C ARG A 345 -3.59 -15.24 19.20
N HIS A 346 -4.35 -15.82 20.13
CA HIS A 346 -4.54 -17.27 20.21
C HIS A 346 -5.24 -17.82 18.96
N GLU A 347 -6.33 -17.18 18.52
CA GLU A 347 -7.01 -17.58 17.27
C GLU A 347 -6.07 -17.51 16.07
N ALA A 348 -5.36 -16.40 15.90
CA ALA A 348 -4.41 -16.22 14.80
C ALA A 348 -3.27 -17.26 14.84
N SER A 349 -2.85 -17.74 16.01
CA SER A 349 -1.75 -18.71 16.14
C SER A 349 -2.09 -20.07 15.53
N VAL A 350 -3.37 -20.42 15.42
CA VAL A 350 -3.80 -21.68 14.80
C VAL A 350 -3.44 -21.72 13.32
N ASP A 351 -3.66 -20.60 12.61
CA ASP A 351 -3.36 -20.50 11.18
C ASP A 351 -1.87 -20.22 10.93
N ALA A 352 -1.21 -19.51 11.84
CA ALA A 352 0.15 -19.02 11.63
C ALA A 352 1.22 -20.13 11.73
N GLY A 353 1.07 -21.07 12.65
CA GLY A 353 2.08 -22.14 12.82
C GLY A 353 3.51 -21.59 12.87
N VAL A 354 4.41 -22.14 12.06
CA VAL A 354 5.82 -21.72 11.94
C VAL A 354 5.99 -20.26 11.46
N TYR A 355 4.99 -19.71 10.78
CA TYR A 355 5.07 -18.32 10.30
C TYR A 355 5.11 -17.31 11.45
N ALA A 356 4.54 -17.63 12.62
CA ALA A 356 4.66 -16.79 13.81
C ALA A 356 6.11 -16.66 14.28
N GLU A 357 6.84 -17.78 14.31
CA GLU A 357 8.27 -17.82 14.70
C GLU A 357 9.16 -17.06 13.70
N ILE A 358 8.92 -17.27 12.40
CA ILE A 358 9.64 -16.56 11.33
C ILE A 358 9.43 -15.05 11.47
N ASN A 359 8.19 -14.62 11.67
CA ASN A 359 7.88 -13.20 11.83
C ASN A 359 8.50 -12.61 13.11
N ALA A 360 8.51 -13.34 14.22
CA ALA A 360 9.16 -12.92 15.45
C ALA A 360 10.68 -12.74 15.25
N ALA A 361 11.34 -13.67 14.53
CA ALA A 361 12.76 -13.58 14.22
C ALA A 361 13.09 -12.37 13.33
N VAL A 362 12.30 -12.12 12.27
CA VAL A 362 12.47 -10.95 11.40
C VAL A 362 12.18 -9.65 12.17
N ARG A 363 11.14 -9.63 13.04
CA ARG A 363 10.81 -8.45 13.88
C ARG A 363 11.95 -8.11 14.83
N ALA A 364 12.57 -9.12 15.43
CA ALA A 364 13.68 -8.94 16.36
C ALA A 364 14.92 -8.31 15.68
N ALA A 365 15.16 -8.62 14.41
CA ALA A 365 16.27 -8.06 13.62
C ALA A 365 15.97 -6.69 13.02
N LEU A 366 14.70 -6.39 12.70
CA LEU A 366 14.32 -5.11 12.07
C LEU A 366 14.28 -3.99 13.14
N PRO A 367 15.04 -2.89 12.98
CA PRO A 367 14.98 -1.73 13.87
C PRO A 367 13.55 -1.17 14.01
N GLN A 368 13.30 -0.44 15.12
CA GLN A 368 11.96 0.09 15.44
C GLN A 368 11.40 1.05 14.40
N ASP A 369 12.26 1.77 13.69
CA ASP A 369 11.91 2.68 12.60
C ASP A 369 11.86 2.00 11.22
N GLY A 370 12.09 0.72 11.17
CA GLY A 370 12.13 -0.08 9.95
C GLY A 370 10.78 -0.26 9.27
N VAL A 371 10.82 -0.64 7.99
CA VAL A 371 9.67 -0.94 7.14
C VAL A 371 9.70 -2.41 6.74
N LEU A 372 8.57 -3.08 6.84
CA LEU A 372 8.36 -4.43 6.31
C LEU A 372 7.52 -4.36 5.03
N ALA A 373 8.00 -4.97 3.95
CA ALA A 373 7.21 -5.26 2.76
C ALA A 373 6.86 -6.75 2.73
N GLY A 374 5.59 -7.06 2.56
CA GLY A 374 5.06 -8.42 2.41
C GLY A 374 4.48 -8.65 1.01
N ASP A 375 4.04 -9.88 0.77
CA ASP A 375 3.37 -10.28 -0.48
C ASP A 375 2.14 -11.12 -0.14
N SER A 376 1.28 -11.44 -1.09
CA SER A 376 0.14 -12.33 -0.89
C SER A 376 0.60 -13.77 -0.68
N SER A 377 1.09 -14.04 0.52
CA SER A 377 1.69 -15.30 0.97
C SER A 377 1.27 -15.63 2.39
N GLN A 378 1.14 -16.90 2.74
CA GLN A 378 0.74 -17.34 4.09
C GLN A 378 1.62 -16.72 5.19
N VAL A 379 2.93 -16.60 4.98
CA VAL A 379 3.84 -15.95 5.91
C VAL A 379 3.48 -14.49 6.17
N THR A 380 2.83 -13.81 5.23
CA THR A 380 2.37 -12.42 5.38
C THR A 380 0.99 -12.36 6.04
N TYR A 381 -0.04 -12.98 5.44
CA TYR A 381 -1.41 -12.77 5.93
C TYR A 381 -1.76 -13.60 7.17
N PHE A 382 -1.14 -14.76 7.42
CA PHE A 382 -1.24 -15.47 8.69
C PHE A 382 -0.15 -15.06 9.69
N GLY A 383 1.04 -14.69 9.20
CA GLY A 383 2.20 -14.30 10.00
C GLY A 383 2.27 -12.79 10.25
N SER A 384 2.75 -12.00 9.26
CA SER A 384 3.11 -10.59 9.47
C SER A 384 1.95 -9.71 9.92
N VAL A 385 0.73 -9.97 9.44
CA VAL A 385 -0.47 -9.23 9.85
C VAL A 385 -0.68 -9.30 11.35
N HIS A 386 -0.46 -10.47 11.98
CA HIS A 386 -0.80 -10.73 13.38
C HIS A 386 0.37 -10.79 14.35
N PHE A 387 1.59 -11.11 13.86
CA PHE A 387 2.76 -11.41 14.68
C PHE A 387 3.97 -10.49 14.41
N PHE A 388 3.74 -9.41 13.65
CA PHE A 388 4.76 -8.40 13.39
C PHE A 388 4.27 -7.04 13.87
N ASP A 389 4.45 -6.76 15.15
CA ASP A 389 3.92 -5.54 15.78
C ASP A 389 4.60 -4.30 15.22
N MET A 390 3.80 -3.32 14.77
CA MET A 390 4.25 -2.05 14.20
C MET A 390 4.05 -0.91 15.19
N PRO A 391 5.14 -0.19 15.57
CA PRO A 391 5.05 0.92 16.55
C PRO A 391 4.49 2.20 15.93
N ALA A 392 4.44 2.29 14.60
CA ALA A 392 3.98 3.49 13.91
C ALA A 392 3.39 3.13 12.53
N PRO A 393 2.51 4.00 11.99
CA PRO A 393 1.87 3.78 10.71
C PRO A 393 2.84 3.91 9.52
N ARG A 394 2.39 3.45 8.35
CA ARG A 394 3.14 3.56 7.08
C ARG A 394 4.47 2.81 7.08
N ARG A 395 4.57 1.74 7.88
CA ARG A 395 5.76 0.88 7.97
C ARG A 395 5.49 -0.56 7.56
N PHE A 396 4.27 -0.85 7.16
CA PHE A 396 3.88 -2.14 6.59
C PHE A 396 3.34 -1.93 5.18
N CYS A 397 4.07 -2.43 4.18
CA CYS A 397 3.69 -2.42 2.77
C CYS A 397 3.18 -3.82 2.41
N TYR A 398 1.88 -3.94 2.23
CA TYR A 398 1.21 -5.14 1.75
C TYR A 398 -0.08 -4.72 1.06
N SER A 399 -0.52 -5.49 0.07
CA SER A 399 -1.73 -5.22 -0.71
C SER A 399 -2.80 -6.29 -0.44
N PRO A 400 -3.58 -6.17 0.65
CA PRO A 400 -4.63 -7.14 0.95
C PRO A 400 -5.84 -7.00 0.02
N GLY A 401 -6.15 -5.78 -0.44
CA GLY A 401 -7.37 -5.48 -1.18
C GLY A 401 -7.40 -6.05 -2.59
N PHE A 402 -6.28 -6.01 -3.30
CA PHE A 402 -6.16 -6.60 -4.64
C PHE A 402 -5.48 -7.98 -4.62
N ALA A 403 -4.76 -8.29 -3.55
CA ALA A 403 -4.14 -9.57 -3.23
C ALA A 403 -3.28 -10.15 -4.37
N THR A 404 -2.57 -9.29 -5.08
CA THR A 404 -1.71 -9.68 -6.20
C THR A 404 -0.42 -10.34 -5.72
N LEU A 405 0.12 -11.26 -6.50
CA LEU A 405 1.46 -11.82 -6.30
C LEU A 405 2.53 -10.94 -6.95
N GLY A 406 3.73 -10.92 -6.36
CA GLY A 406 4.89 -10.19 -6.88
C GLY A 406 5.00 -8.74 -6.41
N TYR A 407 4.21 -8.35 -5.41
CA TYR A 407 4.26 -7.01 -4.82
C TYR A 407 5.50 -6.81 -3.93
N GLY A 408 5.92 -7.83 -3.16
CA GLY A 408 6.86 -7.68 -2.04
C GLY A 408 8.21 -7.08 -2.40
N VAL A 409 8.93 -7.62 -3.40
CA VAL A 409 10.28 -7.16 -3.76
C VAL A 409 10.25 -5.72 -4.31
N PRO A 410 9.42 -5.38 -5.31
CA PRO A 410 9.33 -3.99 -5.77
C PRO A 410 8.78 -3.03 -4.70
N ALA A 411 7.91 -3.49 -3.79
CA ALA A 411 7.48 -2.67 -2.66
C ALA A 411 8.65 -2.36 -1.70
N GLY A 412 9.52 -3.34 -1.45
CA GLY A 412 10.77 -3.11 -0.72
C GLY A 412 11.65 -2.06 -1.36
N LEU A 413 11.79 -2.09 -2.71
CA LEU A 413 12.48 -1.05 -3.48
C LEU A 413 11.83 0.33 -3.27
N GLY A 414 10.52 0.42 -3.45
CA GLY A 414 9.76 1.66 -3.30
C GLY A 414 9.86 2.23 -1.89
N ALA A 415 9.76 1.36 -0.87
CA ALA A 415 9.88 1.75 0.53
C ALA A 415 11.28 2.29 0.87
N ALA A 416 12.34 1.64 0.42
CA ALA A 416 13.72 2.07 0.66
C ALA A 416 14.02 3.44 0.00
N LEU A 417 13.47 3.70 -1.18
CA LEU A 417 13.61 4.97 -1.87
C LEU A 417 12.69 6.07 -1.30
N GLY A 418 11.50 5.68 -0.82
CA GLY A 418 10.52 6.60 -0.22
C GLY A 418 10.89 7.07 1.20
N LYS A 419 11.71 6.29 1.90
CA LYS A 419 12.19 6.60 3.26
C LYS A 419 13.70 6.34 3.36
N PRO A 420 14.52 7.18 2.71
CA PRO A 420 15.97 7.00 2.69
C PRO A 420 16.55 6.92 4.11
N GLY A 421 17.41 5.92 4.33
CA GLY A 421 18.05 5.67 5.62
C GLY A 421 17.24 4.82 6.60
N ALA A 422 15.95 4.58 6.36
CA ALA A 422 15.21 3.62 7.17
C ALA A 422 15.55 2.18 6.73
N PRO A 423 15.76 1.25 7.66
CA PRO A 423 15.90 -0.17 7.33
C PRO A 423 14.63 -0.72 6.67
N VAL A 424 14.77 -1.47 5.61
CA VAL A 424 13.64 -2.12 4.91
C VAL A 424 13.91 -3.61 4.80
N ALA A 425 12.96 -4.43 5.19
CA ALA A 425 12.97 -5.89 4.98
C ALA A 425 11.81 -6.31 4.08
N VAL A 426 12.01 -7.38 3.33
CA VAL A 426 10.97 -8.04 2.54
C VAL A 426 10.75 -9.45 3.10
N LEU A 427 9.48 -9.84 3.30
CA LEU A 427 9.10 -11.17 3.77
C LEU A 427 7.97 -11.71 2.89
N LEU A 428 8.23 -12.81 2.18
CA LEU A 428 7.30 -13.35 1.19
C LEU A 428 7.48 -14.87 1.00
N GLY A 429 6.54 -15.48 0.29
CA GLY A 429 6.62 -16.89 -0.13
C GLY A 429 7.40 -17.09 -1.43
N ASP A 430 7.84 -18.33 -1.66
CA ASP A 430 8.56 -18.76 -2.87
C ASP A 430 7.74 -18.54 -4.15
N GLY A 431 6.46 -18.89 -4.14
CA GLY A 431 5.56 -18.68 -5.28
C GLY A 431 5.38 -17.21 -5.63
N ALA A 432 5.27 -16.33 -4.64
CA ALA A 432 5.11 -14.89 -4.84
C ALA A 432 6.38 -14.25 -5.39
N LEU A 433 7.57 -14.66 -4.91
CA LEU A 433 8.85 -14.16 -5.39
C LEU A 433 8.98 -14.32 -6.92
N MET A 434 8.54 -15.45 -7.47
CA MET A 434 8.73 -15.76 -8.88
C MET A 434 7.98 -14.82 -9.83
N PHE A 435 7.00 -14.05 -9.35
CA PHE A 435 6.32 -13.00 -10.14
C PHE A 435 7.15 -11.71 -10.30
N SER A 436 8.16 -11.50 -9.44
CA SER A 436 8.96 -10.26 -9.44
C SER A 436 10.44 -10.49 -9.11
N VAL A 437 10.93 -11.72 -9.24
CA VAL A 437 12.33 -12.08 -8.93
C VAL A 437 13.34 -11.23 -9.70
N GLN A 438 13.01 -10.79 -10.91
CA GLN A 438 13.85 -9.90 -11.73
C GLN A 438 14.15 -8.55 -11.07
N GLU A 439 13.33 -8.12 -10.10
CA GLU A 439 13.53 -6.85 -9.38
C GLU A 439 14.67 -6.91 -8.35
N LEU A 440 15.21 -8.11 -8.09
CA LEU A 440 16.50 -8.25 -7.37
C LEU A 440 17.60 -7.44 -8.07
N ASN A 441 17.66 -7.47 -9.42
CA ASN A 441 18.62 -6.67 -10.16
C ASN A 441 18.41 -5.16 -9.96
N THR A 442 17.17 -4.72 -9.81
CA THR A 442 16.88 -3.30 -9.54
C THR A 442 17.41 -2.90 -8.16
N LEU A 443 17.21 -3.74 -7.14
CA LEU A 443 17.78 -3.51 -5.80
C LEU A 443 19.32 -3.50 -5.82
N VAL A 444 19.95 -4.43 -6.56
CA VAL A 444 21.41 -4.48 -6.76
C VAL A 444 21.94 -3.18 -7.38
N GLU A 445 21.33 -2.72 -8.46
CA GLU A 445 21.72 -1.47 -9.13
C GLU A 445 21.56 -0.24 -8.24
N GLN A 446 20.55 -0.24 -7.39
CA GLN A 446 20.31 0.83 -6.42
C GLN A 446 21.20 0.70 -5.16
N ARG A 447 21.95 -0.40 -5.01
CA ARG A 447 22.81 -0.73 -3.85
C ARG A 447 22.06 -0.61 -2.52
N LEU A 448 20.87 -1.21 -2.46
CA LEU A 448 20.03 -1.15 -1.28
C LEU A 448 20.25 -2.37 -0.39
N PRO A 449 20.67 -2.20 0.87
CA PRO A 449 20.88 -3.31 1.82
C PRO A 449 19.53 -3.82 2.36
N VAL A 450 18.78 -4.48 1.50
CA VAL A 450 17.45 -5.02 1.82
C VAL A 450 17.54 -6.52 2.02
N PRO A 451 17.34 -7.06 3.23
CA PRO A 451 17.09 -8.48 3.45
C PRO A 451 15.76 -8.89 2.83
N ILE A 452 15.80 -9.95 2.01
CA ILE A 452 14.64 -10.54 1.35
C ILE A 452 14.49 -11.97 1.87
N VAL A 453 13.62 -12.15 2.85
CA VAL A 453 13.34 -13.44 3.46
C VAL A 453 12.27 -14.15 2.65
N VAL A 454 12.65 -15.25 2.01
CA VAL A 454 11.76 -16.05 1.18
C VAL A 454 11.45 -17.36 1.88
N VAL A 455 10.21 -17.56 2.25
CA VAL A 455 9.74 -18.79 2.89
C VAL A 455 9.27 -19.76 1.82
N ASP A 456 10.01 -20.84 1.64
CA ASP A 456 9.73 -21.90 0.66
C ASP A 456 8.91 -23.02 1.32
N ASN A 457 7.62 -23.04 1.00
CA ASN A 457 6.68 -24.09 1.41
C ASN A 457 6.25 -25.00 0.24
N GLY A 458 6.92 -24.87 -0.93
CA GLY A 458 6.76 -25.75 -2.09
C GLY A 458 5.75 -25.30 -3.13
N GLY A 459 5.35 -24.01 -3.15
CA GLY A 459 4.49 -23.45 -4.19
C GLY A 459 3.29 -22.64 -3.70
N TYR A 460 2.11 -22.85 -4.34
CA TYR A 460 0.89 -22.12 -3.98
C TYR A 460 0.10 -22.85 -2.88
N ARG A 461 0.69 -22.90 -1.68
CA ARG A 461 0.18 -23.68 -0.56
C ARG A 461 -1.24 -23.33 -0.16
N GLU A 462 -1.63 -22.06 -0.15
CA GLU A 462 -2.98 -21.63 0.15
C GLU A 462 -4.00 -22.26 -0.81
N ILE A 463 -3.67 -22.29 -2.10
CA ILE A 463 -4.57 -22.87 -3.09
C ILE A 463 -4.61 -24.40 -2.96
N GLU A 464 -3.48 -25.05 -2.63
CA GLU A 464 -3.44 -26.48 -2.35
C GLU A 464 -4.36 -26.84 -1.16
N ASP A 465 -4.31 -26.06 -0.08
CA ASP A 465 -5.17 -26.25 1.09
C ASP A 465 -6.65 -26.04 0.74
N GLN A 466 -6.98 -25.05 -0.11
CA GLN A 466 -8.33 -24.82 -0.60
C GLN A 466 -8.81 -25.93 -1.57
N GLU A 467 -7.95 -26.47 -2.41
CA GLU A 467 -8.26 -27.65 -3.24
C GLU A 467 -8.58 -28.85 -2.36
N ALA A 468 -7.75 -29.11 -1.35
CA ALA A 468 -7.96 -30.23 -0.41
C ALA A 468 -9.29 -30.07 0.35
N ALA A 469 -9.63 -28.87 0.83
CA ALA A 469 -10.88 -28.59 1.53
C ALA A 469 -12.13 -28.82 0.63
N ARG A 470 -11.97 -28.73 -0.69
CA ARG A 470 -13.04 -28.98 -1.69
C ARG A 470 -12.99 -30.39 -2.28
N GLY A 471 -12.07 -31.26 -1.82
CA GLY A 471 -11.87 -32.60 -2.35
C GLY A 471 -11.27 -32.61 -3.78
N ILE A 472 -10.59 -31.53 -4.18
CA ILE A 472 -9.92 -31.41 -5.47
C ILE A 472 -8.49 -31.93 -5.29
N PRO A 473 -8.02 -32.90 -6.11
CA PRO A 473 -6.61 -33.30 -6.10
C PRO A 473 -5.70 -32.14 -6.47
N PRO A 474 -4.49 -32.02 -5.88
CA PRO A 474 -3.57 -30.92 -6.18
C PRO A 474 -3.28 -30.79 -7.69
N ILE A 475 -3.58 -29.63 -8.27
CA ILE A 475 -3.36 -29.36 -9.69
C ILE A 475 -2.75 -27.96 -9.89
N GLY A 476 -1.54 -27.89 -10.44
CA GLY A 476 -0.86 -26.60 -10.74
C GLY A 476 -0.33 -25.84 -9.52
N VAL A 477 -0.40 -26.40 -8.33
CA VAL A 477 -0.07 -25.72 -7.06
C VAL A 477 1.29 -26.12 -6.50
N ARG A 478 1.74 -27.33 -6.73
CA ARG A 478 3.08 -27.80 -6.33
C ARG A 478 4.10 -27.39 -7.36
N LEU A 479 4.97 -26.48 -6.98
CA LEU A 479 5.96 -25.91 -7.89
C LEU A 479 7.35 -26.47 -7.57
N ARG A 480 8.20 -26.52 -8.61
CA ARG A 480 9.62 -26.77 -8.41
C ARG A 480 10.31 -25.43 -8.11
N THR A 481 10.61 -25.17 -6.86
CA THR A 481 11.39 -24.01 -6.46
C THR A 481 12.86 -24.23 -6.87
N PRO A 482 13.50 -23.29 -7.60
CA PRO A 482 14.93 -23.34 -7.88
C PRO A 482 15.74 -23.09 -6.59
N ASP A 483 17.06 -23.27 -6.64
CA ASP A 483 17.93 -22.77 -5.58
C ASP A 483 17.91 -21.23 -5.60
N LEU A 484 17.09 -20.63 -4.74
CA LEU A 484 16.87 -19.18 -4.70
C LEU A 484 18.11 -18.42 -4.21
N ALA A 485 18.91 -19.02 -3.34
CA ALA A 485 20.16 -18.43 -2.88
C ALA A 485 21.19 -18.35 -4.03
N ALA A 486 21.35 -19.45 -4.79
CA ALA A 486 22.20 -19.47 -5.97
C ALA A 486 21.69 -18.51 -7.07
N LEU A 487 20.36 -18.43 -7.26
CA LEU A 487 19.74 -17.48 -8.20
C LEU A 487 20.07 -16.04 -7.82
N ALA A 488 19.94 -15.68 -6.55
CA ALA A 488 20.27 -14.33 -6.06
C ALA A 488 21.73 -13.97 -6.34
N VAL A 489 22.66 -14.88 -6.10
CA VAL A 489 24.09 -14.70 -6.40
C VAL A 489 24.32 -14.48 -7.91
N ALA A 490 23.66 -15.27 -8.75
CA ALA A 490 23.73 -15.11 -10.22
C ALA A 490 23.20 -13.74 -10.70
N MET A 491 22.30 -13.12 -9.93
CA MET A 491 21.74 -11.79 -10.20
C MET A 491 22.53 -10.65 -9.54
N GLY A 492 23.65 -10.94 -8.87
CA GLY A 492 24.52 -9.95 -8.25
C GLY A 492 24.15 -9.56 -6.81
N ALA A 493 23.18 -10.23 -6.21
CA ALA A 493 22.83 -10.10 -4.79
C ALA A 493 23.63 -11.11 -3.93
N SER A 494 23.54 -10.97 -2.60
CA SER A 494 23.97 -12.04 -1.68
C SER A 494 22.85 -13.08 -1.55
N GLY A 495 23.21 -14.35 -1.39
CA GLY A 495 22.26 -15.47 -1.23
C GLY A 495 22.66 -16.39 -0.09
N VAL A 496 21.73 -16.70 0.80
CA VAL A 496 21.90 -17.64 1.92
C VAL A 496 20.70 -18.58 1.99
N ARG A 497 20.92 -19.84 2.32
CA ARG A 497 19.85 -20.82 2.57
C ARG A 497 19.91 -21.31 4.00
N THR A 498 18.77 -21.42 4.66
CA THR A 498 18.63 -22.02 5.98
C THR A 498 17.37 -22.89 6.07
N THR A 499 17.38 -23.88 6.97
CA THR A 499 16.20 -24.66 7.39
C THR A 499 15.84 -24.38 8.86
N SER A 500 16.56 -23.42 9.49
CA SER A 500 16.44 -23.10 10.91
C SER A 500 15.86 -21.69 11.09
N THR A 501 14.77 -21.57 11.81
CA THR A 501 14.23 -20.28 12.23
C THR A 501 15.11 -19.59 13.28
N ALA A 502 15.91 -20.36 14.03
CA ALA A 502 16.80 -19.84 15.07
C ALA A 502 17.92 -18.94 14.49
N ASP A 503 18.39 -19.22 13.27
CA ASP A 503 19.47 -18.45 12.63
C ASP A 503 18.95 -17.17 11.97
N LEU A 504 17.64 -17.05 11.80
CA LEU A 504 17.04 -16.05 10.94
C LEU A 504 17.25 -14.61 11.44
N THR A 505 17.22 -14.40 12.76
CA THR A 505 17.47 -13.08 13.35
C THR A 505 18.86 -12.57 13.00
N ASP A 506 19.90 -13.41 13.14
CA ASP A 506 21.28 -13.04 12.85
C ASP A 506 21.51 -12.83 11.35
N LEU A 507 20.92 -13.70 10.51
CA LEU A 507 21.01 -13.58 9.05
C LEU A 507 20.38 -12.27 8.54
N VAL A 508 19.21 -11.91 9.05
CA VAL A 508 18.54 -10.65 8.69
C VAL A 508 19.30 -9.44 9.21
N ALA A 509 19.81 -9.49 10.45
CA ALA A 509 20.63 -8.41 11.02
C ALA A 509 21.91 -8.20 10.21
N ALA A 510 22.60 -9.28 9.81
CA ALA A 510 23.81 -9.20 8.98
C ALA A 510 23.51 -8.60 7.59
N ALA A 511 22.34 -8.91 7.00
CA ALA A 511 21.96 -8.42 5.68
C ALA A 511 21.75 -6.90 5.64
N PHE A 512 21.37 -6.25 6.74
CA PHE A 512 21.31 -4.77 6.81
C PHE A 512 22.68 -4.10 6.73
N GLY A 513 23.77 -4.82 7.01
CA GLY A 513 25.14 -4.34 6.89
C GLY A 513 25.81 -4.63 5.54
N ALA A 514 25.10 -5.25 4.59
CA ALA A 514 25.64 -5.59 3.28
C ALA A 514 25.68 -4.39 2.31
N ASP A 515 26.49 -4.47 1.25
CA ASP A 515 26.58 -3.44 0.20
C ASP A 515 25.40 -3.47 -0.80
N GLY A 516 24.46 -4.40 -0.64
CA GLY A 516 23.31 -4.60 -1.53
C GLY A 516 22.32 -5.60 -0.93
N PRO A 517 21.32 -6.03 -1.73
CA PRO A 517 20.27 -6.92 -1.23
C PRO A 517 20.83 -8.31 -0.89
N THR A 518 20.25 -8.94 0.13
CA THR A 518 20.54 -10.31 0.53
C THR A 518 19.28 -11.14 0.53
N LEU A 519 19.21 -12.17 -0.30
CA LEU A 519 18.11 -13.12 -0.30
C LEU A 519 18.40 -14.25 0.70
N ILE A 520 17.51 -14.43 1.66
CA ILE A 520 17.56 -15.47 2.68
C ILE A 520 16.46 -16.49 2.36
N HIS A 521 16.84 -17.63 1.81
CA HIS A 521 15.95 -18.73 1.46
C HIS A 521 15.70 -19.61 2.69
N VAL A 522 14.49 -19.54 3.25
CA VAL A 522 14.05 -20.34 4.40
C VAL A 522 13.24 -21.52 3.89
N ASP A 523 13.83 -22.73 3.90
CA ASP A 523 13.18 -23.96 3.43
C ASP A 523 12.43 -24.63 4.59
N ILE A 524 11.10 -24.67 4.51
CA ILE A 524 10.19 -25.26 5.50
C ILE A 524 9.38 -26.45 4.95
N ARG A 525 9.78 -26.98 3.78
CA ARG A 525 9.11 -28.11 3.12
C ARG A 525 9.19 -29.40 3.92
#